data_5411ccf4f949725bc216a14e5c995332
#
_entry.id   5411ccf4f949725bc216a14e5c995332
#
_cell.length_a   1.000
_cell.length_b   1.000
_cell.length_c   1.000
_cell.angle_alpha   90.00
_cell.angle_beta   90.00
_cell.angle_gamma   90.00
#
_symmetry.space_group_name_H-M   'P 1'
#
loop_
_entity.id
_entity.type
_entity.pdbx_description
1 polymer ?
#
loop_
_entity_poly.entity_id
_entity_poly.type
_entity_poly.pdbx_seq_one_letter_code
_entity_poly.pdbx_strand_id
1 'polypeptide(L)'
;MRLSTFPAAILIACITNAQVTVTTAPANAQQTYYSLANGAVASHAVADWDLAFELTGITGSILLNTAKGHKLYKAPYALAQWSGIDTTGLAAGWPQQHNSETNWSSGAFNQGLTANPFDLGWGIYNFTTHNIVGDSCFVLKLNTGEWKKLRIDAFTAATNAFSFTWSNLDGSDEQSGSLVRSAFPGKNFGYCNLATNAAADLEPAAASWDLLFTKYIGYVTQPFPSMYPVAGVLQNKEVETIQIDGVPTADATYWGGTFSADINIIGYDWKNFNQGTFTWEYAQDRTYFVKDRDNDIYKLVFTAYGGSANGDMTFNQELVGQASVDESGNSSALVIAPNPATSTTTLIIAAEAKAARLTIIDLNGRLVMEQPFTGLHGLVQRPIDVSALPAGLYIARLQGDGIEATARLLKE
;
A
#
# COMPACT_ATOMS: atom_id res chain seq x y z
N MET A 1 36.02 -49.30 2.52
CA MET A 1 35.55 -47.96 2.85
C MET A 1 34.87 -47.39 1.61
N ARG A 2 33.53 -47.44 1.55
CA ARG A 2 32.79 -47.00 0.37
C ARG A 2 32.40 -45.53 0.61
N LEU A 3 32.89 -44.59 -0.21
CA LEU A 3 32.41 -43.21 -0.24
C LEU A 3 31.03 -43.19 -0.92
N SER A 4 30.02 -42.80 -0.20
CA SER A 4 28.72 -42.48 -0.73
C SER A 4 28.71 -41.01 -1.13
N THR A 5 28.67 -40.76 -2.43
CA THR A 5 28.43 -39.42 -3.02
C THR A 5 26.93 -39.11 -2.92
N PHE A 6 26.55 -38.12 -2.15
CA PHE A 6 25.20 -37.52 -2.18
C PHE A 6 25.13 -36.56 -3.36
N PRO A 7 24.15 -36.65 -4.26
CA PRO A 7 23.91 -35.63 -5.26
C PRO A 7 23.31 -34.40 -4.57
N ALA A 8 23.94 -33.27 -4.72
CA ALA A 8 23.35 -31.98 -4.37
C ALA A 8 22.19 -31.70 -5.33
N ALA A 9 20.96 -31.70 -4.84
CA ALA A 9 19.81 -31.26 -5.59
C ALA A 9 19.88 -29.72 -5.70
N ILE A 10 20.16 -29.22 -6.89
CA ILE A 10 20.02 -27.82 -7.21
C ILE A 10 18.51 -27.57 -7.29
N LEU A 11 17.94 -26.89 -6.29
CA LEU A 11 16.59 -26.34 -6.37
C LEU A 11 16.64 -25.16 -7.38
N ILE A 12 16.25 -25.41 -8.60
CA ILE A 12 15.93 -24.35 -9.55
C ILE A 12 14.57 -23.83 -9.08
N ALA A 13 14.53 -22.63 -8.50
CA ALA A 13 13.28 -21.91 -8.28
C ALA A 13 12.66 -21.66 -9.67
N CYS A 14 11.67 -22.44 -10.05
CA CYS A 14 10.84 -22.15 -11.20
C CYS A 14 10.06 -20.88 -10.86
N ILE A 15 10.35 -19.79 -11.56
CA ILE A 15 9.51 -18.59 -11.57
C ILE A 15 8.19 -19.02 -12.21
N THR A 16 7.17 -19.24 -11.40
CA THR A 16 5.85 -19.64 -11.89
C THR A 16 5.03 -18.39 -12.12
N ASN A 17 4.76 -18.09 -13.40
CA ASN A 17 3.72 -17.13 -13.77
C ASN A 17 2.37 -17.77 -13.41
N ALA A 18 1.75 -17.31 -12.32
CA ALA A 18 0.49 -17.85 -11.84
C ALA A 18 -0.67 -16.94 -12.30
N GLN A 19 -1.66 -17.51 -12.98
CA GLN A 19 -2.92 -16.83 -13.20
C GLN A 19 -3.72 -16.85 -11.90
N VAL A 20 -4.13 -15.67 -11.45
CA VAL A 20 -4.88 -15.46 -10.20
C VAL A 20 -6.24 -14.84 -10.55
N THR A 21 -7.28 -15.27 -9.87
CA THR A 21 -8.59 -14.63 -9.91
C THR A 21 -9.01 -14.24 -8.50
N VAL A 22 -9.31 -12.95 -8.31
CA VAL A 22 -9.86 -12.41 -7.07
C VAL A 22 -11.28 -11.95 -7.33
N THR A 23 -12.23 -12.41 -6.51
CA THR A 23 -13.64 -12.04 -6.66
C THR A 23 -14.04 -10.92 -5.71
N THR A 24 -14.89 -10.02 -6.19
CA THR A 24 -15.65 -9.05 -5.39
C THR A 24 -17.13 -9.42 -5.32
N ALA A 25 -17.49 -10.63 -5.71
CA ALA A 25 -18.83 -11.20 -5.79
C ALA A 25 -19.76 -10.48 -6.80
N PRO A 26 -20.94 -11.04 -7.11
CA PRO A 26 -21.91 -10.37 -7.97
C PRO A 26 -22.25 -8.95 -7.51
N ALA A 27 -22.42 -8.03 -8.45
CA ALA A 27 -22.62 -6.59 -8.23
C ALA A 27 -21.45 -5.89 -7.50
N ASN A 28 -20.28 -6.54 -7.41
CA ASN A 28 -19.14 -6.13 -6.59
C ASN A 28 -19.58 -5.86 -5.14
N ALA A 29 -20.35 -6.80 -4.59
CA ALA A 29 -20.95 -6.69 -3.27
C ALA A 29 -19.98 -7.01 -2.12
N GLN A 30 -18.77 -7.45 -2.45
CA GLN A 30 -17.70 -7.72 -1.48
C GLN A 30 -16.48 -6.84 -1.78
N GLN A 31 -15.67 -6.65 -0.76
CA GLN A 31 -14.30 -6.17 -0.85
C GLN A 31 -13.36 -7.28 -0.40
N THR A 32 -12.26 -7.49 -1.12
CA THR A 32 -11.32 -8.58 -0.87
C THR A 32 -9.91 -8.02 -0.67
N TYR A 33 -9.33 -8.31 0.48
CA TYR A 33 -7.94 -8.01 0.82
C TYR A 33 -7.06 -9.13 0.28
N TYR A 34 -6.00 -8.76 -0.40
CA TYR A 34 -5.12 -9.68 -1.10
C TYR A 34 -3.67 -9.43 -0.74
N SER A 35 -2.93 -10.49 -0.43
CA SER A 35 -1.48 -10.47 -0.29
C SER A 35 -0.82 -11.00 -1.56
N LEU A 36 0.17 -10.30 -2.07
CA LEU A 36 0.94 -10.74 -3.23
C LEU A 36 1.67 -12.06 -2.96
N ALA A 37 2.09 -12.31 -1.72
CA ALA A 37 2.76 -13.54 -1.34
C ALA A 37 1.78 -14.70 -1.02
N ASN A 38 0.59 -14.40 -0.45
CA ASN A 38 -0.26 -15.42 0.18
C ASN A 38 -1.64 -15.56 -0.47
N GLY A 39 -2.00 -14.71 -1.43
CA GLY A 39 -3.33 -14.72 -2.06
C GLY A 39 -4.38 -13.95 -1.25
N ALA A 40 -5.67 -14.29 -1.42
CA ALA A 40 -6.76 -13.65 -0.71
C ALA A 40 -6.68 -13.92 0.80
N VAL A 41 -6.63 -12.83 1.60
CA VAL A 41 -6.46 -12.88 3.07
C VAL A 41 -7.80 -12.80 3.78
N ALA A 42 -8.67 -11.88 3.35
CA ALA A 42 -10.00 -11.69 3.92
C ALA A 42 -10.94 -11.14 2.86
N SER A 43 -12.24 -11.38 3.05
CA SER A 43 -13.29 -10.82 2.22
C SER A 43 -14.50 -10.48 3.08
N HIS A 44 -15.09 -9.29 2.86
CA HIS A 44 -16.22 -8.78 3.63
C HIS A 44 -17.27 -8.19 2.70
N ALA A 45 -18.53 -8.25 3.12
CA ALA A 45 -19.58 -7.59 2.36
C ALA A 45 -19.42 -6.06 2.41
N VAL A 46 -19.60 -5.39 1.29
CA VAL A 46 -19.64 -3.93 1.21
C VAL A 46 -20.71 -3.37 2.16
N ALA A 47 -21.76 -4.13 2.45
CA ALA A 47 -22.85 -3.74 3.34
C ALA A 47 -22.47 -3.68 4.84
N ASP A 48 -21.33 -4.26 5.23
CA ASP A 48 -20.99 -4.46 6.65
C ASP A 48 -20.57 -3.16 7.37
N TRP A 49 -20.29 -2.09 6.65
CA TRP A 49 -19.84 -0.84 7.24
C TRP A 49 -20.41 0.41 6.53
N ASP A 50 -20.34 1.55 7.19
CA ASP A 50 -20.73 2.86 6.65
C ASP A 50 -19.60 3.90 6.76
N LEU A 51 -18.87 3.91 7.87
CA LEU A 51 -17.74 4.79 8.16
C LEU A 51 -16.51 3.97 8.50
N ALA A 52 -15.33 4.46 8.12
CA ALA A 52 -14.05 3.89 8.56
C ALA A 52 -13.14 5.00 9.10
N PHE A 53 -12.61 4.78 10.28
CA PHE A 53 -11.79 5.75 11.03
C PHE A 53 -10.34 5.30 11.01
N GLU A 54 -9.44 6.20 10.65
CA GLU A 54 -8.01 5.92 10.64
C GLU A 54 -7.49 5.64 12.05
N LEU A 55 -6.76 4.53 12.21
CA LEU A 55 -6.26 4.07 13.51
C LEU A 55 -4.84 4.58 13.80
N THR A 56 -4.09 4.95 12.77
CA THR A 56 -2.69 5.38 12.86
C THR A 56 -2.53 6.80 12.29
N GLY A 57 -1.47 7.49 12.70
CA GLY A 57 -1.21 8.85 12.22
C GLY A 57 -2.03 9.93 12.92
N ILE A 58 -1.86 11.16 12.43
CA ILE A 58 -2.42 12.40 13.00
C ILE A 58 -3.47 13.05 12.11
N THR A 59 -3.70 12.50 10.90
CA THR A 59 -4.60 13.11 9.91
C THR A 59 -6.08 12.99 10.28
N GLY A 60 -6.41 12.05 11.19
CA GLY A 60 -7.79 11.81 11.60
C GLY A 60 -8.71 11.52 10.42
N SER A 61 -8.20 10.77 9.43
CA SER A 61 -8.95 10.43 8.21
C SER A 61 -10.18 9.62 8.53
N ILE A 62 -11.32 10.01 7.94
CA ILE A 62 -12.58 9.30 8.08
C ILE A 62 -13.16 9.07 6.69
N LEU A 63 -13.23 7.78 6.32
CA LEU A 63 -13.75 7.34 5.02
C LEU A 63 -15.25 7.12 5.09
N LEU A 64 -15.92 7.43 3.99
CA LEU A 64 -17.29 7.03 3.73
C LEU A 64 -17.31 5.74 2.91
N ASN A 65 -18.22 4.83 3.18
CA ASN A 65 -18.46 3.68 2.32
C ASN A 65 -19.18 4.08 1.03
N THR A 66 -18.42 4.57 0.07
CA THR A 66 -18.95 4.94 -1.25
C THR A 66 -19.32 3.72 -2.09
N ALA A 67 -18.71 2.56 -1.82
CA ALA A 67 -19.06 1.28 -2.47
C ALA A 67 -20.50 0.85 -2.17
N LYS A 68 -21.00 1.15 -0.96
CA LYS A 68 -22.39 0.92 -0.54
C LYS A 68 -23.37 1.86 -1.23
N GLY A 69 -22.88 2.94 -1.83
CA GLY A 69 -23.69 3.94 -2.55
C GLY A 69 -24.08 5.14 -1.69
N HIS A 70 -23.48 5.31 -0.52
CA HIS A 70 -23.68 6.49 0.32
C HIS A 70 -23.10 7.74 -0.33
N LYS A 71 -23.74 8.89 -0.04
CA LYS A 71 -23.31 10.22 -0.48
C LYS A 71 -23.25 11.17 0.71
N LEU A 72 -22.12 11.85 0.87
CA LEU A 72 -21.89 12.81 1.95
C LEU A 72 -21.84 14.22 1.38
N TYR A 73 -22.40 15.17 2.12
CA TYR A 73 -22.34 16.61 1.80
C TYR A 73 -21.98 17.37 3.08
N LYS A 74 -21.03 18.29 2.98
CA LYS A 74 -20.74 19.23 4.08
C LYS A 74 -21.83 20.27 4.12
N ALA A 75 -22.59 20.29 5.21
CA ALA A 75 -23.71 21.20 5.38
C ALA A 75 -23.21 22.60 5.79
N PRO A 76 -23.75 23.70 5.26
CA PRO A 76 -23.31 25.05 5.61
C PRO A 76 -23.94 25.54 6.93
N TYR A 77 -23.94 24.67 7.96
CA TYR A 77 -24.48 24.95 9.27
C TYR A 77 -23.39 24.85 10.34
N ALA A 78 -23.37 25.79 11.28
CA ALA A 78 -22.57 25.65 12.48
C ALA A 78 -23.14 24.57 13.41
N LEU A 79 -22.31 23.99 14.29
CA LEU A 79 -22.74 22.95 15.24
C LEU A 79 -23.93 23.40 16.12
N ALA A 80 -24.00 24.69 16.48
CA ALA A 80 -25.13 25.25 17.25
C ALA A 80 -26.49 25.16 16.52
N GLN A 81 -26.46 24.97 15.19
CA GLN A 81 -27.66 24.85 14.36
C GLN A 81 -28.06 23.39 14.12
N TRP A 82 -27.46 22.43 14.83
CA TRP A 82 -27.66 20.99 14.65
C TRP A 82 -29.15 20.58 14.59
N SER A 83 -30.00 21.15 15.42
CA SER A 83 -31.42 20.82 15.45
C SER A 83 -32.18 21.25 14.20
N GLY A 84 -31.69 22.29 13.50
CA GLY A 84 -32.36 22.87 12.33
C GLY A 84 -31.76 22.43 10.99
N ILE A 85 -30.84 21.47 10.98
CA ILE A 85 -30.21 21.00 9.73
C ILE A 85 -31.25 20.24 8.90
N ASP A 86 -31.38 20.67 7.64
CA ASP A 86 -32.18 20.03 6.61
C ASP A 86 -31.40 19.95 5.28
N THR A 87 -32.04 19.66 4.19
CA THR A 87 -31.44 19.63 2.85
C THR A 87 -31.74 20.84 1.99
N THR A 88 -32.26 21.91 2.61
CA THR A 88 -32.57 23.17 1.90
C THR A 88 -31.28 23.76 1.30
N GLY A 89 -31.29 24.01 0.00
CA GLY A 89 -30.11 24.50 -0.72
C GLY A 89 -29.12 23.43 -1.19
N LEU A 90 -29.26 22.17 -0.81
CA LEU A 90 -28.37 21.08 -1.23
C LEU A 90 -28.32 20.97 -2.76
N ALA A 91 -29.46 21.01 -3.42
CA ALA A 91 -29.53 20.94 -4.89
C ALA A 91 -28.93 22.17 -5.59
N ALA A 92 -28.77 23.28 -4.88
CA ALA A 92 -28.24 24.54 -5.43
C ALA A 92 -26.70 24.65 -5.29
N GLY A 93 -26.03 23.70 -4.60
CA GLY A 93 -24.58 23.77 -4.60
C GLY A 93 -23.81 23.28 -3.39
N TRP A 94 -24.38 22.43 -2.54
CA TRP A 94 -23.52 21.81 -1.52
C TRP A 94 -22.57 20.79 -2.20
N PRO A 95 -21.25 20.92 -2.02
CA PRO A 95 -20.31 20.01 -2.65
C PRO A 95 -20.48 18.61 -2.05
N GLN A 96 -20.62 17.61 -2.93
CA GLN A 96 -20.53 16.21 -2.50
C GLN A 96 -19.10 15.92 -2.10
N GLN A 97 -18.92 15.29 -0.95
CA GLN A 97 -17.60 14.93 -0.41
C GLN A 97 -17.25 13.49 -0.83
N HIS A 98 -16.00 13.28 -1.19
CA HIS A 98 -15.49 11.98 -1.63
C HIS A 98 -14.22 11.63 -0.86
N ASN A 99 -13.95 10.33 -0.66
CA ASN A 99 -12.63 9.90 -0.24
C ASN A 99 -11.60 10.29 -1.30
N SER A 100 -10.37 10.57 -0.89
CA SER A 100 -9.28 10.76 -1.83
C SER A 100 -9.11 9.51 -2.71
N GLU A 101 -8.80 9.72 -3.97
CA GLU A 101 -8.47 8.63 -4.89
C GLU A 101 -7.01 8.20 -4.79
N THR A 102 -6.15 9.05 -4.24
CA THR A 102 -4.69 8.85 -4.26
C THR A 102 -4.09 8.51 -2.90
N ASN A 103 -4.82 8.73 -1.80
CA ASN A 103 -4.27 8.44 -0.48
C ASN A 103 -5.35 8.07 0.55
N TRP A 104 -4.97 7.28 1.56
CA TRP A 104 -5.82 6.87 2.67
C TRP A 104 -5.99 7.95 3.76
N SER A 105 -5.17 9.00 3.73
CA SER A 105 -5.11 10.01 4.80
C SER A 105 -6.11 11.14 4.62
N SER A 106 -6.91 11.13 3.55
CA SER A 106 -7.94 12.12 3.25
C SER A 106 -9.26 11.45 2.87
N GLY A 107 -10.05 11.15 3.88
CA GLY A 107 -11.40 10.61 3.72
C GLY A 107 -12.42 11.67 3.28
N ALA A 108 -13.66 11.23 3.05
CA ALA A 108 -14.74 12.12 2.62
C ALA A 108 -15.03 13.22 3.65
N PHE A 109 -14.78 12.97 4.93
CA PHE A 109 -14.96 13.97 5.99
C PHE A 109 -13.80 14.96 6.10
N ASN A 110 -12.67 14.67 5.45
CA ASN A 110 -11.47 15.50 5.47
C ASN A 110 -11.40 16.51 4.29
N GLN A 111 -12.52 16.76 3.65
CA GLN A 111 -12.61 17.67 2.51
C GLN A 111 -13.13 19.05 2.93
N GLY A 112 -12.99 20.04 2.02
CA GLY A 112 -13.50 21.39 2.26
C GLY A 112 -12.77 22.13 3.38
N LEU A 113 -11.43 22.00 3.41
CA LEU A 113 -10.55 22.64 4.38
C LEU A 113 -10.64 24.17 4.30
N THR A 114 -10.50 24.83 5.44
CA THR A 114 -10.33 26.28 5.54
C THR A 114 -8.85 26.70 5.42
N ALA A 115 -8.57 27.99 5.56
CA ALA A 115 -7.19 28.48 5.61
C ALA A 115 -6.48 28.16 6.95
N ASN A 116 -7.16 27.58 7.92
CA ASN A 116 -6.58 27.14 9.19
C ASN A 116 -5.73 25.89 8.96
N PRO A 117 -4.41 25.89 9.22
CA PRO A 117 -3.54 24.72 9.00
C PRO A 117 -3.86 23.52 9.92
N PHE A 118 -4.68 23.71 10.94
CA PHE A 118 -5.12 22.66 11.85
C PHE A 118 -6.53 22.14 11.54
N ASP A 119 -7.14 22.63 10.47
CA ASP A 119 -8.43 22.16 9.98
C ASP A 119 -8.27 20.80 9.26
N LEU A 120 -8.97 19.80 9.77
CA LEU A 120 -8.99 18.45 9.21
C LEU A 120 -10.28 18.17 8.41
N GLY A 121 -11.07 19.20 8.12
CA GLY A 121 -12.32 19.14 7.37
C GLY A 121 -13.54 18.88 8.23
N TRP A 122 -13.50 17.96 9.16
CA TRP A 122 -14.57 17.67 10.10
C TRP A 122 -14.38 18.32 11.48
N GLY A 123 -13.16 18.79 11.77
CA GLY A 123 -12.83 19.39 13.06
C GLY A 123 -11.44 19.99 13.08
N ILE A 124 -11.14 20.72 14.16
CA ILE A 124 -9.91 21.44 14.37
C ILE A 124 -8.99 20.68 15.34
N TYR A 125 -7.78 20.39 14.92
CA TYR A 125 -6.74 19.79 15.74
C TYR A 125 -6.17 20.79 16.75
N ASN A 126 -6.10 20.39 18.01
CA ASN A 126 -5.49 21.17 19.07
C ASN A 126 -4.07 20.66 19.38
N PHE A 127 -3.10 21.47 19.04
CA PHE A 127 -1.68 21.14 19.20
C PHE A 127 -1.24 20.86 20.65
N THR A 128 -1.90 21.47 21.66
CA THR A 128 -1.52 21.31 23.08
C THR A 128 -2.09 20.03 23.68
N THR A 129 -3.33 19.69 23.33
CA THR A 129 -4.05 18.54 23.91
C THR A 129 -4.01 17.32 23.02
N HIS A 130 -3.61 17.48 21.76
CA HIS A 130 -3.70 16.47 20.69
C HIS A 130 -5.12 15.96 20.42
N ASN A 131 -6.12 16.68 20.90
CA ASN A 131 -7.53 16.40 20.58
C ASN A 131 -7.88 17.04 19.22
N ILE A 132 -8.89 16.47 18.57
CA ILE A 132 -9.58 17.12 17.45
C ILE A 132 -10.98 17.42 17.94
N VAL A 133 -11.43 18.67 17.80
CA VAL A 133 -12.76 19.09 18.17
C VAL A 133 -13.56 19.29 16.89
N GLY A 134 -14.67 18.56 16.76
CA GLY A 134 -15.58 18.70 15.62
C GLY A 134 -16.11 20.12 15.50
N ASP A 135 -16.22 20.61 14.27
CA ASP A 135 -16.74 21.95 13.96
C ASP A 135 -17.71 21.97 12.79
N SER A 136 -17.88 20.83 12.12
CA SER A 136 -18.62 20.71 10.88
C SER A 136 -19.82 19.77 11.00
N CYS A 137 -20.90 20.13 10.29
CA CYS A 137 -22.08 19.31 10.13
C CYS A 137 -22.14 18.72 8.72
N PHE A 138 -22.67 17.52 8.63
CA PHE A 138 -22.82 16.81 7.36
C PHE A 138 -24.25 16.31 7.20
N VAL A 139 -24.68 16.14 5.95
CA VAL A 139 -25.85 15.32 5.62
C VAL A 139 -25.39 14.13 4.79
N LEU A 140 -25.91 12.98 5.17
CA LEU A 140 -25.59 11.69 4.60
C LEU A 140 -26.84 11.13 3.91
N LYS A 141 -26.76 10.89 2.61
CA LYS A 141 -27.78 10.13 1.88
C LYS A 141 -27.38 8.67 1.87
N LEU A 142 -28.18 7.84 2.52
CA LEU A 142 -27.99 6.40 2.51
C LEU A 142 -28.37 5.81 1.15
N ASN A 143 -27.87 4.61 0.87
CA ASN A 143 -28.24 3.85 -0.34
C ASN A 143 -29.71 3.49 -0.42
N THR A 144 -30.42 3.48 0.70
CA THR A 144 -31.89 3.34 0.79
C THR A 144 -32.65 4.56 0.27
N GLY A 145 -31.95 5.69 0.12
CA GLY A 145 -32.55 7.00 -0.21
C GLY A 145 -32.88 7.86 1.00
N GLU A 146 -32.76 7.33 2.20
CA GLU A 146 -32.97 8.08 3.46
C GLU A 146 -31.85 9.09 3.69
N TRP A 147 -32.22 10.19 4.35
CA TRP A 147 -31.29 11.24 4.73
C TRP A 147 -31.07 11.23 6.25
N LYS A 148 -29.82 11.30 6.64
CA LYS A 148 -29.40 11.51 8.02
C LYS A 148 -28.58 12.78 8.11
N LYS A 149 -28.60 13.48 9.22
CA LYS A 149 -27.58 14.45 9.59
C LYS A 149 -26.53 13.74 10.46
N LEU A 150 -25.26 14.13 10.31
CA LEU A 150 -24.14 13.51 10.97
C LEU A 150 -23.09 14.57 11.32
N ARG A 151 -22.46 14.43 12.48
CA ARG A 151 -21.27 15.18 12.87
C ARG A 151 -20.27 14.27 13.56
N ILE A 152 -18.99 14.57 13.38
CA ILE A 152 -17.94 13.98 14.19
C ILE A 152 -17.73 14.92 15.37
N ASP A 153 -17.95 14.43 16.58
CA ASP A 153 -17.92 15.27 17.77
C ASP A 153 -16.49 15.58 18.21
N ALA A 154 -15.65 14.54 18.27
CA ALA A 154 -14.26 14.69 18.66
C ALA A 154 -13.40 13.46 18.33
N PHE A 155 -12.11 13.66 18.30
CA PHE A 155 -11.12 12.65 18.66
C PHE A 155 -10.47 13.07 19.98
N THR A 156 -10.55 12.23 21.00
CA THR A 156 -9.99 12.48 22.32
C THR A 156 -8.71 11.67 22.50
N ALA A 157 -7.57 12.35 22.58
CA ALA A 157 -6.26 11.69 22.67
C ALA A 157 -6.12 10.85 23.96
N ALA A 158 -6.64 11.33 25.08
CA ALA A 158 -6.55 10.63 26.36
C ALA A 158 -7.24 9.25 26.36
N THR A 159 -8.32 9.09 25.61
CA THR A 159 -9.06 7.83 25.46
C THR A 159 -8.74 7.13 24.15
N ASN A 160 -7.97 7.78 23.27
CA ASN A 160 -7.62 7.34 21.92
C ASN A 160 -8.88 6.92 21.11
N ALA A 161 -9.94 7.75 21.17
CA ALA A 161 -11.25 7.41 20.64
C ALA A 161 -11.86 8.56 19.83
N PHE A 162 -12.52 8.20 18.74
CA PHE A 162 -13.47 9.06 18.04
C PHE A 162 -14.83 8.97 18.68
N SER A 163 -15.57 10.08 18.66
CA SER A 163 -17.00 10.15 18.98
C SER A 163 -17.75 10.87 17.87
N PHE A 164 -18.96 10.43 17.57
CA PHE A 164 -19.79 10.97 16.50
C PHE A 164 -21.27 10.80 16.81
N THR A 165 -22.10 11.67 16.22
CA THR A 165 -23.55 11.71 16.44
C THR A 165 -24.28 11.78 15.11
N TRP A 166 -25.36 11.03 14.95
CA TRP A 166 -26.23 11.11 13.78
C TRP A 166 -27.70 10.96 14.17
N SER A 167 -28.61 11.47 13.35
CA SER A 167 -30.06 11.34 13.53
C SER A 167 -30.78 11.46 12.19
N ASN A 168 -32.10 11.25 12.21
CA ASN A 168 -32.94 11.71 11.11
C ASN A 168 -32.85 13.25 11.00
N LEU A 169 -33.22 13.82 9.85
CA LEU A 169 -33.14 15.27 9.66
C LEU A 169 -34.01 16.03 10.64
N ASP A 170 -35.19 15.48 11.01
CA ASP A 170 -36.11 16.04 12.00
C ASP A 170 -35.62 15.92 13.46
N GLY A 171 -34.47 15.30 13.67
CA GLY A 171 -33.89 15.06 14.99
C GLY A 171 -34.36 13.80 15.68
N SER A 172 -35.32 13.06 15.11
CA SER A 172 -35.71 11.77 15.66
C SER A 172 -34.58 10.72 15.47
N ASP A 173 -34.64 9.65 16.28
CA ASP A 173 -33.67 8.55 16.26
C ASP A 173 -32.20 9.04 16.37
N GLU A 174 -31.96 9.99 17.27
CA GLU A 174 -30.58 10.45 17.52
C GLU A 174 -29.78 9.36 18.22
N GLN A 175 -28.66 9.06 17.65
CA GLN A 175 -27.71 8.06 18.09
C GLN A 175 -26.33 8.68 18.29
N SER A 176 -25.58 8.13 19.23
CA SER A 176 -24.15 8.45 19.41
C SER A 176 -23.32 7.19 19.29
N GLY A 177 -22.21 7.29 18.57
CA GLY A 177 -21.25 6.22 18.40
C GLY A 177 -19.86 6.61 18.88
N SER A 178 -19.03 5.61 19.13
CA SER A 178 -17.61 5.82 19.39
C SER A 178 -16.78 4.69 18.79
N LEU A 179 -15.54 5.03 18.42
CA LEU A 179 -14.57 4.05 17.94
C LEU A 179 -13.24 4.27 18.67
N VAL A 180 -12.84 3.28 19.45
CA VAL A 180 -11.57 3.28 20.19
C VAL A 180 -10.49 2.67 19.33
N ARG A 181 -9.43 3.42 18.99
CA ARG A 181 -8.35 2.96 18.11
C ARG A 181 -7.65 1.69 18.63
N SER A 182 -7.44 1.60 19.95
CA SER A 182 -6.75 0.45 20.56
C SER A 182 -7.53 -0.87 20.49
N ALA A 183 -8.81 -0.84 20.11
CA ALA A 183 -9.60 -2.05 19.88
C ALA A 183 -9.21 -2.78 18.57
N PHE A 184 -8.43 -2.13 17.69
CA PHE A 184 -8.07 -2.64 16.36
C PHE A 184 -6.54 -2.62 16.17
N PRO A 185 -5.75 -3.37 16.95
CA PRO A 185 -4.30 -3.28 16.91
C PRO A 185 -3.75 -3.77 15.56
N GLY A 186 -2.77 -3.04 15.02
CA GLY A 186 -2.07 -3.40 13.80
C GLY A 186 -2.87 -3.25 12.50
N LYS A 187 -3.98 -2.48 12.51
CA LYS A 187 -4.83 -2.23 11.34
C LYS A 187 -4.75 -0.76 10.90
N ASN A 188 -5.13 -0.47 9.66
CA ASN A 188 -5.18 0.91 9.17
C ASN A 188 -6.45 1.63 9.59
N PHE A 189 -7.60 0.91 9.56
CA PHE A 189 -8.92 1.47 9.84
C PHE A 189 -9.73 0.58 10.78
N GLY A 190 -10.53 1.24 11.63
CA GLY A 190 -11.64 0.64 12.35
C GLY A 190 -12.96 1.07 11.71
N TYR A 191 -13.88 0.16 11.55
CA TYR A 191 -15.13 0.36 10.82
C TYR A 191 -16.30 0.53 11.76
N CYS A 192 -17.36 1.20 11.28
CA CYS A 192 -18.60 1.38 12.01
C CYS A 192 -19.78 1.19 11.05
N ASN A 193 -20.81 0.49 11.55
CA ASN A 193 -22.10 0.37 10.89
C ASN A 193 -23.13 1.22 11.64
N LEU A 194 -23.68 2.23 10.95
CA LEU A 194 -24.62 3.18 11.56
C LEU A 194 -25.98 2.55 11.90
N ALA A 195 -26.42 1.54 11.14
CA ALA A 195 -27.70 0.88 11.38
C ALA A 195 -27.69 0.04 12.66
N THR A 196 -26.56 -0.54 13.02
CA THR A 196 -26.39 -1.36 14.22
C THR A 196 -25.75 -0.61 15.37
N ASN A 197 -25.26 0.61 15.14
CA ASN A 197 -24.44 1.39 16.07
C ASN A 197 -23.27 0.57 16.64
N ALA A 198 -22.61 -0.20 15.80
CA ALA A 198 -21.55 -1.11 16.22
C ALA A 198 -20.26 -0.86 15.45
N ALA A 199 -19.16 -0.91 16.18
CA ALA A 199 -17.84 -1.02 15.56
C ALA A 199 -17.65 -2.43 14.96
N ALA A 200 -17.01 -2.51 13.79
CA ALA A 200 -16.78 -3.75 13.08
C ALA A 200 -15.27 -3.94 12.78
N ASP A 201 -14.79 -5.14 13.04
CA ASP A 201 -13.40 -5.51 12.82
C ASP A 201 -13.28 -6.26 11.49
N LEU A 202 -13.18 -5.51 10.38
CA LEU A 202 -13.24 -6.05 9.02
C LEU A 202 -11.87 -6.15 8.36
N GLU A 203 -10.99 -5.17 8.57
CA GLU A 203 -9.67 -5.16 7.94
C GLU A 203 -8.78 -6.23 8.58
N PRO A 204 -8.05 -7.06 7.83
CA PRO A 204 -6.98 -7.89 8.38
C PRO A 204 -5.83 -7.02 8.89
N ALA A 205 -4.85 -7.62 9.56
CA ALA A 205 -3.66 -6.88 10.00
C ALA A 205 -3.02 -6.15 8.80
N ALA A 206 -2.69 -4.87 8.97
CA ALA A 206 -2.19 -4.03 7.87
C ALA A 206 -0.95 -4.62 7.18
N ALA A 207 -0.11 -5.36 7.92
CA ALA A 207 1.05 -6.05 7.37
C ALA A 207 0.74 -7.35 6.60
N SER A 208 -0.53 -7.80 6.58
CA SER A 208 -0.89 -9.08 5.98
C SER A 208 -1.54 -8.97 4.59
N TRP A 209 -1.71 -7.75 4.07
CA TRP A 209 -2.31 -7.54 2.76
C TRP A 209 -1.64 -6.39 2.01
N ASP A 210 -1.69 -6.43 0.68
CA ASP A 210 -1.02 -5.48 -0.20
C ASP A 210 -2.02 -4.73 -1.08
N LEU A 211 -3.06 -5.42 -1.55
CA LEU A 211 -4.05 -4.90 -2.48
C LEU A 211 -5.47 -5.10 -1.95
N LEU A 212 -6.34 -4.12 -2.17
CA LEU A 212 -7.77 -4.16 -1.88
C LEU A 212 -8.56 -4.15 -3.19
N PHE A 213 -9.20 -5.25 -3.50
CA PHE A 213 -10.15 -5.37 -4.60
C PHE A 213 -11.52 -4.93 -4.11
N THR A 214 -12.06 -3.85 -4.70
CA THR A 214 -13.30 -3.25 -4.18
C THR A 214 -14.00 -2.40 -5.24
N LYS A 215 -15.20 -1.97 -4.92
CA LYS A 215 -15.89 -0.88 -5.60
C LYS A 215 -15.64 0.43 -4.83
N TYR A 216 -15.39 1.52 -5.52
CA TYR A 216 -15.17 2.84 -4.93
C TYR A 216 -15.64 3.94 -5.89
N ILE A 217 -15.61 5.20 -5.48
CA ILE A 217 -15.85 6.34 -6.37
C ILE A 217 -14.51 6.78 -6.96
N GLY A 218 -14.38 6.71 -8.27
CA GLY A 218 -13.24 7.19 -9.04
C GLY A 218 -13.65 8.25 -10.06
N TYR A 219 -12.70 9.09 -10.45
CA TYR A 219 -12.90 10.07 -11.49
C TYR A 219 -12.82 9.41 -12.87
N VAL A 220 -13.93 9.39 -13.58
CA VAL A 220 -14.00 8.87 -14.96
C VAL A 220 -14.04 10.03 -15.95
N THR A 221 -13.39 9.85 -17.10
CA THR A 221 -13.36 10.86 -18.17
C THR A 221 -14.38 10.58 -19.28
N GLN A 222 -14.86 9.34 -19.36
CA GLN A 222 -15.81 8.89 -20.39
C GLN A 222 -17.08 8.33 -19.73
N PRO A 223 -18.27 8.51 -20.35
CA PRO A 223 -18.55 9.36 -21.51
C PRO A 223 -18.52 10.86 -21.18
N PHE A 224 -18.61 11.22 -19.90
CA PHE A 224 -18.48 12.60 -19.41
C PHE A 224 -17.64 12.61 -18.11
N PRO A 225 -16.75 13.62 -17.93
CA PRO A 225 -15.98 13.75 -16.72
C PRO A 225 -16.88 13.80 -15.47
N SER A 226 -16.72 12.85 -14.57
CA SER A 226 -17.53 12.76 -13.33
C SER A 226 -16.92 11.81 -12.32
N MET A 227 -17.30 11.99 -11.05
CA MET A 227 -17.08 10.99 -10.00
C MET A 227 -18.10 9.88 -10.17
N TYR A 228 -17.63 8.65 -10.37
CA TYR A 228 -18.46 7.49 -10.74
C TYR A 228 -18.07 6.22 -9.96
N PRO A 229 -19.05 5.35 -9.61
CA PRO A 229 -18.72 4.08 -8.99
C PRO A 229 -17.97 3.16 -9.95
N VAL A 230 -16.76 2.81 -9.60
CA VAL A 230 -15.89 1.90 -10.37
C VAL A 230 -15.50 0.70 -9.53
N ALA A 231 -15.26 -0.44 -10.16
CA ALA A 231 -14.65 -1.60 -9.53
C ALA A 231 -13.19 -1.67 -9.95
N GLY A 232 -12.28 -1.79 -8.99
CA GLY A 232 -10.85 -1.77 -9.24
C GLY A 232 -10.04 -2.21 -8.04
N VAL A 233 -8.77 -1.83 -8.04
CA VAL A 233 -7.77 -2.27 -7.08
C VAL A 233 -7.09 -1.05 -6.48
N LEU A 234 -7.06 -0.99 -5.16
CA LEU A 234 -6.36 0.03 -4.38
C LEU A 234 -5.19 -0.63 -3.62
N GLN A 235 -4.04 0.01 -3.60
CA GLN A 235 -2.90 -0.49 -2.84
C GLN A 235 -2.96 -0.07 -1.37
N ASN A 236 -2.37 -0.89 -0.51
CA ASN A 236 -2.26 -0.63 0.92
C ASN A 236 -1.28 0.52 1.21
N LYS A 237 -1.27 1.01 2.45
CA LYS A 237 -0.18 1.88 2.96
C LYS A 237 1.16 1.13 2.88
N GLU A 238 2.23 1.84 2.54
CA GLU A 238 3.60 1.29 2.42
C GLU A 238 3.77 0.28 1.25
N VAL A 239 2.79 0.17 0.38
CA VAL A 239 2.88 -0.53 -0.90
C VAL A 239 3.02 0.52 -2.00
N GLU A 240 3.91 0.30 -2.93
CA GLU A 240 4.17 1.24 -4.03
C GLU A 240 4.06 0.53 -5.38
N THR A 241 3.54 1.22 -6.37
CA THR A 241 3.32 0.64 -7.71
C THR A 241 3.91 1.51 -8.81
N ILE A 242 4.42 0.87 -9.85
CA ILE A 242 4.71 1.49 -11.16
C ILE A 242 3.73 0.92 -12.18
N GLN A 243 3.15 1.78 -13.01
CA GLN A 243 2.45 1.40 -14.23
C GLN A 243 3.35 1.66 -15.43
N ILE A 244 3.45 0.68 -16.32
CA ILE A 244 4.18 0.77 -17.59
C ILE A 244 3.17 0.52 -18.72
N ASP A 245 3.06 1.48 -19.63
CA ASP A 245 2.19 1.43 -20.82
C ASP A 245 3.01 1.46 -22.09
N GLY A 246 2.46 0.91 -23.19
CA GLY A 246 3.06 1.00 -24.53
C GLY A 246 4.26 0.08 -24.73
N VAL A 247 4.47 -0.86 -23.83
CA VAL A 247 5.52 -1.89 -23.92
C VAL A 247 4.88 -3.26 -23.88
N PRO A 248 5.25 -4.19 -24.78
CA PRO A 248 4.76 -5.57 -24.69
C PRO A 248 4.96 -6.11 -23.27
N THR A 249 3.92 -6.72 -22.70
CA THR A 249 3.96 -7.13 -21.29
C THR A 249 5.11 -8.09 -20.98
N ALA A 250 5.57 -8.87 -21.95
CA ALA A 250 6.74 -9.76 -21.81
C ALA A 250 8.05 -8.98 -21.61
N ASP A 251 8.17 -7.80 -22.23
CA ASP A 251 9.39 -6.98 -22.25
C ASP A 251 9.40 -5.88 -21.19
N ALA A 252 8.25 -5.64 -20.54
CA ALA A 252 8.11 -4.60 -19.52
C ALA A 252 8.99 -4.90 -18.31
N THR A 253 9.72 -3.87 -17.84
CA THR A 253 10.58 -3.91 -16.66
C THR A 253 10.33 -2.70 -15.76
N TYR A 254 10.64 -2.80 -14.47
CA TYR A 254 10.53 -1.69 -13.51
C TYR A 254 11.81 -0.85 -13.42
N TRP A 255 12.88 -1.22 -14.11
CA TRP A 255 14.17 -0.52 -14.06
C TRP A 255 14.07 0.89 -14.63
N GLY A 256 14.51 1.87 -13.85
CA GLY A 256 14.46 3.29 -14.24
C GLY A 256 13.10 3.96 -14.06
N GLY A 257 12.08 3.24 -13.61
CA GLY A 257 10.78 3.80 -13.23
C GLY A 257 10.77 4.34 -11.79
N THR A 258 9.75 5.12 -11.47
CA THR A 258 9.52 5.64 -10.11
C THR A 258 8.27 4.98 -9.52
N PHE A 259 8.45 4.30 -8.40
CA PHE A 259 7.33 3.76 -7.63
C PHE A 259 6.51 4.89 -7.00
N SER A 260 5.18 4.78 -7.08
CA SER A 260 4.24 5.73 -6.48
C SER A 260 3.49 5.08 -5.33
N ALA A 261 3.31 5.85 -4.26
CA ALA A 261 2.48 5.49 -3.12
C ALA A 261 0.99 5.86 -3.32
N ASP A 262 0.61 6.43 -4.47
CA ASP A 262 -0.78 6.73 -4.80
C ASP A 262 -1.59 5.42 -4.86
N ILE A 263 -2.66 5.36 -4.07
CA ILE A 263 -3.37 4.10 -3.82
C ILE A 263 -4.10 3.55 -5.04
N ASN A 264 -4.33 4.35 -6.08
CA ASN A 264 -5.09 4.00 -7.27
C ASN A 264 -4.23 3.82 -8.53
N ILE A 265 -2.92 3.57 -8.40
CA ILE A 265 -2.06 3.35 -9.59
C ILE A 265 -2.58 2.16 -10.43
N ILE A 266 -3.00 1.06 -9.80
CA ILE A 266 -3.69 -0.02 -10.52
C ILE A 266 -5.09 0.45 -10.90
N GLY A 267 -5.83 0.96 -9.93
CA GLY A 267 -7.13 1.60 -10.16
C GLY A 267 -8.15 0.71 -10.85
N TYR A 268 -8.90 1.32 -11.76
CA TYR A 268 -9.99 0.66 -12.50
C TYR A 268 -9.78 0.67 -14.02
N ASP A 269 -8.88 1.50 -14.55
CA ASP A 269 -8.76 1.86 -15.98
C ASP A 269 -7.91 0.87 -16.81
N TRP A 270 -7.43 -0.22 -16.19
CA TRP A 270 -6.85 -1.36 -16.90
C TRP A 270 -7.87 -2.10 -17.79
N LYS A 271 -9.15 -1.79 -17.61
CA LYS A 271 -10.27 -2.30 -18.40
C LYS A 271 -11.19 -1.18 -18.86
N ASN A 272 -11.78 -1.35 -20.02
CA ASN A 272 -12.80 -0.48 -20.58
C ASN A 272 -13.99 -1.28 -21.08
N PHE A 273 -15.20 -0.78 -20.86
CA PHE A 273 -16.40 -1.42 -21.38
C PHE A 273 -16.73 -0.90 -22.77
N ASN A 274 -16.62 -1.74 -23.79
CA ASN A 274 -16.98 -1.40 -25.14
C ASN A 274 -18.51 -1.51 -25.31
N GLN A 275 -19.18 -0.35 -25.44
CA GLN A 275 -20.64 -0.28 -25.60
C GLN A 275 -21.13 -0.80 -26.96
N GLY A 276 -20.28 -0.89 -27.97
CA GLY A 276 -20.63 -1.40 -29.30
C GLY A 276 -20.69 -2.93 -29.36
N THR A 277 -19.78 -3.59 -28.63
CA THR A 277 -19.68 -5.06 -28.57
C THR A 277 -20.25 -5.65 -27.28
N PHE A 278 -20.57 -4.82 -26.30
CA PHE A 278 -20.99 -5.21 -24.94
C PHE A 278 -20.00 -6.13 -24.23
N THR A 279 -18.70 -5.91 -24.48
CA THR A 279 -17.60 -6.69 -23.89
C THR A 279 -16.62 -5.81 -23.14
N TRP A 280 -15.89 -6.40 -22.18
CA TRP A 280 -14.75 -5.75 -21.55
C TRP A 280 -13.53 -5.89 -22.44
N GLU A 281 -12.81 -4.78 -22.63
CA GLU A 281 -11.52 -4.69 -23.28
C GLU A 281 -10.46 -4.39 -22.23
N TYR A 282 -9.25 -4.92 -22.43
CA TYR A 282 -8.14 -4.80 -21.50
C TYR A 282 -6.97 -4.14 -22.20
N ALA A 283 -6.21 -3.33 -21.46
CA ALA A 283 -4.96 -2.74 -21.94
C ALA A 283 -3.95 -3.87 -22.22
N GLN A 284 -3.61 -4.09 -23.48
CA GLN A 284 -2.79 -5.22 -23.92
C GLN A 284 -1.30 -5.04 -23.64
N ASP A 285 -0.86 -3.80 -23.49
CA ASP A 285 0.51 -3.36 -23.31
C ASP A 285 0.73 -2.65 -21.95
N ARG A 286 -0.14 -2.95 -20.98
CA ARG A 286 -0.07 -2.40 -19.61
C ARG A 286 0.42 -3.45 -18.64
N THR A 287 1.47 -3.09 -17.90
CA THR A 287 2.04 -3.90 -16.81
C THR A 287 2.15 -3.06 -15.56
N TYR A 288 1.84 -3.67 -14.42
CA TYR A 288 2.07 -3.08 -13.11
C TYR A 288 3.21 -3.82 -12.40
N PHE A 289 4.09 -3.06 -11.75
CA PHE A 289 5.06 -3.61 -10.82
C PHE A 289 4.72 -3.10 -9.43
N VAL A 290 4.36 -4.01 -8.56
CA VAL A 290 3.95 -3.71 -7.19
C VAL A 290 5.06 -4.13 -6.24
N LYS A 291 5.58 -3.17 -5.50
CA LYS A 291 6.56 -3.38 -4.44
C LYS A 291 5.81 -3.45 -3.12
N ASP A 292 5.86 -4.59 -2.48
CA ASP A 292 5.25 -4.82 -1.17
C ASP A 292 6.09 -4.23 -0.02
N ARG A 293 5.64 -4.44 1.20
CA ARG A 293 6.31 -3.93 2.41
C ARG A 293 7.66 -4.59 2.69
N ASP A 294 7.84 -5.81 2.21
CA ASP A 294 9.09 -6.56 2.34
C ASP A 294 10.08 -6.18 1.20
N ASN A 295 9.68 -5.22 0.35
CA ASN A 295 10.36 -4.78 -0.87
C ASN A 295 10.47 -5.86 -1.94
N ASP A 296 9.67 -6.90 -1.87
CA ASP A 296 9.51 -7.85 -2.96
C ASP A 296 8.71 -7.18 -4.10
N ILE A 297 9.11 -7.40 -5.34
CA ILE A 297 8.49 -6.78 -6.50
C ILE A 297 7.76 -7.84 -7.32
N TYR A 298 6.46 -7.64 -7.46
CA TYR A 298 5.58 -8.49 -8.24
C TYR A 298 5.16 -7.79 -9.52
N LYS A 299 5.21 -8.51 -10.62
CA LYS A 299 4.67 -8.10 -11.91
C LYS A 299 3.24 -8.58 -12.04
N LEU A 300 2.32 -7.66 -12.32
CA LEU A 300 0.91 -7.95 -12.52
C LEU A 300 0.47 -7.52 -13.92
N VAL A 301 -0.28 -8.40 -14.60
CA VAL A 301 -0.90 -8.12 -15.90
C VAL A 301 -2.36 -8.57 -15.84
N PHE A 302 -3.30 -7.63 -15.85
CA PHE A 302 -4.72 -7.93 -15.81
C PHE A 302 -5.21 -8.46 -17.16
N THR A 303 -5.98 -9.55 -17.15
CA THR A 303 -6.38 -10.27 -18.34
C THR A 303 -7.88 -10.48 -18.49
N ALA A 304 -8.65 -10.40 -17.39
CA ALA A 304 -10.09 -10.55 -17.46
C ALA A 304 -10.83 -9.84 -16.32
N TYR A 305 -12.08 -9.45 -16.61
CA TYR A 305 -13.03 -8.95 -15.63
C TYR A 305 -14.43 -9.51 -15.92
N GLY A 306 -15.04 -10.13 -14.92
CA GLY A 306 -16.37 -10.74 -15.03
C GLY A 306 -17.54 -9.75 -14.94
N GLY A 307 -17.23 -8.44 -14.83
CA GLY A 307 -18.25 -7.39 -14.70
C GLY A 307 -19.05 -7.50 -13.42
N SER A 308 -20.26 -6.95 -13.43
CA SER A 308 -21.18 -7.05 -12.29
C SER A 308 -21.81 -8.44 -12.13
N ALA A 309 -21.57 -9.36 -13.09
CA ALA A 309 -22.17 -10.70 -13.04
C ALA A 309 -21.55 -11.57 -11.93
N ASN A 310 -20.24 -11.51 -11.75
CA ASN A 310 -19.53 -12.29 -10.73
C ASN A 310 -18.49 -11.48 -9.95
N GLY A 311 -18.03 -10.31 -10.46
CA GLY A 311 -17.03 -9.46 -9.82
C GLY A 311 -15.60 -10.00 -9.90
N ASP A 312 -15.34 -11.00 -10.75
CA ASP A 312 -14.02 -11.62 -10.86
C ASP A 312 -13.02 -10.70 -11.59
N MET A 313 -11.86 -10.48 -11.01
CA MET A 313 -10.72 -9.78 -11.59
C MET A 313 -9.57 -10.78 -11.74
N THR A 314 -9.16 -11.03 -12.99
CA THR A 314 -8.14 -12.04 -13.30
C THR A 314 -6.89 -11.36 -13.81
N PHE A 315 -5.74 -11.77 -13.29
CA PHE A 315 -4.43 -11.27 -13.67
C PHE A 315 -3.36 -12.35 -13.60
N ASN A 316 -2.30 -12.17 -14.35
CA ASN A 316 -1.08 -12.95 -14.20
C ASN A 316 -0.21 -12.28 -13.16
N GLN A 317 0.38 -13.06 -12.26
CA GLN A 317 1.27 -12.61 -11.20
C GLN A 317 2.60 -13.36 -11.26
N GLU A 318 3.69 -12.61 -11.13
CA GLU A 318 5.05 -13.14 -11.13
C GLU A 318 5.91 -12.35 -10.14
N LEU A 319 6.67 -13.04 -9.28
CA LEU A 319 7.69 -12.41 -8.44
C LEU A 319 8.93 -12.15 -9.30
N VAL A 320 9.24 -10.88 -9.56
CA VAL A 320 10.31 -10.46 -10.48
C VAL A 320 11.49 -9.77 -9.80
N GLY A 321 11.32 -9.37 -8.55
CA GLY A 321 12.37 -8.81 -7.71
C GLY A 321 12.14 -9.27 -6.28
N GLN A 322 13.18 -9.76 -5.63
CA GLN A 322 13.17 -9.96 -4.19
C GLN A 322 14.02 -8.88 -3.56
N ALA A 323 13.58 -8.33 -2.44
CA ALA A 323 14.49 -7.68 -1.54
C ALA A 323 15.60 -8.70 -1.29
N SER A 324 16.82 -8.36 -1.64
CA SER A 324 17.94 -9.08 -1.03
C SER A 324 17.69 -9.02 0.46
N VAL A 325 17.60 -10.15 1.12
CA VAL A 325 17.52 -10.21 2.58
C VAL A 325 18.67 -9.33 3.06
N ASP A 326 18.38 -8.14 3.54
CA ASP A 326 19.25 -7.50 4.48
C ASP A 326 19.23 -8.45 5.67
N GLU A 327 20.24 -9.32 5.74
CA GLU A 327 20.49 -10.06 6.96
C GLU A 327 20.55 -8.98 8.04
N SER A 328 19.46 -8.85 8.79
CA SER A 328 19.32 -7.95 9.92
C SER A 328 20.29 -8.40 10.99
N GLY A 329 21.50 -7.94 10.84
CA GLY A 329 22.63 -8.20 11.69
C GLY A 329 23.82 -7.45 11.14
N ASN A 330 23.93 -6.13 11.44
CA ASN A 330 25.18 -5.39 11.35
C ASN A 330 25.98 -5.52 10.04
N SER A 331 25.33 -5.64 8.87
CA SER A 331 26.03 -5.70 7.59
C SER A 331 26.50 -4.29 7.22
N SER A 332 27.73 -4.00 7.57
CA SER A 332 28.43 -2.82 7.06
C SER A 332 28.50 -2.93 5.53
N ALA A 333 28.00 -1.93 4.80
CA ALA A 333 28.04 -1.94 3.35
C ALA A 333 29.48 -2.02 2.87
N LEU A 334 29.85 -3.13 2.20
CA LEU A 334 31.17 -3.32 1.59
C LEU A 334 31.14 -2.81 0.15
N VAL A 335 31.94 -1.81 -0.15
CA VAL A 335 32.13 -1.26 -1.49
C VAL A 335 33.51 -1.63 -2.02
N ILE A 336 33.58 -1.97 -3.29
CA ILE A 336 34.85 -2.22 -4.01
C ILE A 336 34.92 -1.26 -5.20
N ALA A 337 35.95 -0.42 -5.22
CA ALA A 337 36.14 0.57 -6.27
C ALA A 337 37.64 0.76 -6.61
N PRO A 338 38.03 0.84 -7.91
CA PRO A 338 37.19 0.69 -9.08
C PRO A 338 36.65 -0.73 -9.25
N ASN A 339 35.48 -0.84 -9.85
CA ASN A 339 34.86 -2.10 -10.23
C ASN A 339 34.09 -1.85 -11.56
N PRO A 340 34.54 -2.37 -12.71
CA PRO A 340 35.58 -3.38 -12.90
C PRO A 340 36.98 -2.97 -12.47
N ALA A 341 37.78 -3.96 -12.05
CA ALA A 341 39.17 -3.81 -11.63
C ALA A 341 40.13 -4.43 -12.60
N THR A 342 41.26 -3.75 -12.92
CA THR A 342 42.31 -4.28 -13.79
C THR A 342 43.43 -4.95 -13.01
N SER A 343 44.12 -4.24 -12.12
CA SER A 343 45.23 -4.79 -11.33
C SER A 343 45.02 -4.60 -9.82
N THR A 344 44.42 -3.48 -9.45
CA THR A 344 44.17 -3.14 -8.06
C THR A 344 42.73 -2.58 -7.90
N THR A 345 42.16 -2.82 -6.74
CA THR A 345 40.91 -2.20 -6.32
C THR A 345 41.00 -1.80 -4.84
N THR A 346 40.06 -1.02 -4.34
CA THR A 346 40.01 -0.60 -2.95
C THR A 346 38.74 -1.14 -2.29
N LEU A 347 38.91 -1.83 -1.18
CA LEU A 347 37.84 -2.18 -0.26
C LEU A 347 37.51 -0.94 0.60
N ILE A 348 36.23 -0.56 0.62
CA ILE A 348 35.72 0.58 1.41
C ILE A 348 34.59 0.05 2.28
N ILE A 349 34.70 0.24 3.60
CA ILE A 349 33.71 -0.22 4.56
C ILE A 349 33.73 0.68 5.80
N ALA A 350 32.55 0.95 6.37
CA ALA A 350 32.42 1.51 7.71
C ALA A 350 32.34 0.37 8.71
N ALA A 351 33.37 0.16 9.53
CA ALA A 351 33.46 -1.02 10.39
C ALA A 351 34.26 -0.76 11.67
N GLU A 352 33.92 -1.51 12.71
CA GLU A 352 34.66 -1.60 13.97
C GLU A 352 35.03 -3.06 14.24
N ALA A 353 36.27 -3.45 13.98
CA ALA A 353 36.76 -4.80 14.24
C ALA A 353 38.24 -4.83 14.58
N LYS A 354 38.62 -5.64 15.55
CA LYS A 354 40.02 -5.89 15.91
C LYS A 354 40.73 -6.72 14.83
N ALA A 355 40.01 -7.68 14.26
CA ALA A 355 40.47 -8.52 13.18
C ALA A 355 39.35 -8.88 12.22
N ALA A 356 39.64 -8.88 10.93
CA ALA A 356 38.72 -9.32 9.88
C ALA A 356 39.53 -10.00 8.77
N ARG A 357 38.84 -10.80 7.96
CA ARG A 357 39.43 -11.55 6.85
C ARG A 357 38.60 -11.29 5.60
N LEU A 358 39.26 -10.83 4.57
CA LEU A 358 38.69 -10.78 3.21
C LEU A 358 38.97 -12.11 2.52
N THR A 359 37.93 -12.72 1.97
CA THR A 359 38.01 -13.87 1.07
C THR A 359 37.40 -13.50 -0.28
N ILE A 360 38.09 -13.84 -1.36
CA ILE A 360 37.56 -13.70 -2.72
C ILE A 360 37.34 -15.12 -3.26
N ILE A 361 36.11 -15.39 -3.71
CA ILE A 361 35.69 -16.69 -4.25
C ILE A 361 35.21 -16.55 -5.69
N ASP A 362 35.47 -17.55 -6.51
CA ASP A 362 34.90 -17.64 -7.85
C ASP A 362 33.44 -18.11 -7.84
N LEU A 363 32.75 -18.08 -8.99
CA LEU A 363 31.36 -18.48 -9.11
C LEU A 363 31.09 -19.96 -8.80
N ASN A 364 32.14 -20.79 -8.70
CA ASN A 364 32.06 -22.19 -8.29
C ASN A 364 32.25 -22.35 -6.79
N GLY A 365 32.35 -21.24 -6.04
CA GLY A 365 32.60 -21.26 -4.59
C GLY A 365 34.04 -21.56 -4.18
N ARG A 366 34.99 -21.59 -5.13
CA ARG A 366 36.41 -21.87 -4.83
C ARG A 366 37.07 -20.59 -4.33
N LEU A 367 37.78 -20.68 -3.21
CA LEU A 367 38.61 -19.61 -2.65
C LEU A 367 39.79 -19.34 -3.63
N VAL A 368 39.90 -18.11 -4.14
CA VAL A 368 40.97 -17.68 -5.05
C VAL A 368 41.91 -16.66 -4.41
N MET A 369 41.47 -15.98 -3.35
CA MET A 369 42.33 -15.04 -2.63
C MET A 369 41.84 -14.91 -1.19
N GLU A 370 42.79 -14.71 -0.27
CA GLU A 370 42.53 -14.43 1.15
C GLU A 370 43.49 -13.38 1.65
N GLN A 371 42.95 -12.38 2.38
CA GLN A 371 43.74 -11.30 2.98
C GLN A 371 43.23 -10.97 4.40
N PRO A 372 44.09 -11.07 5.44
CA PRO A 372 43.72 -10.63 6.78
C PRO A 372 43.86 -9.12 6.93
N PHE A 373 42.94 -8.54 7.74
CA PHE A 373 43.01 -7.16 8.18
C PHE A 373 42.94 -7.07 9.70
N THR A 374 43.60 -6.07 10.27
CA THR A 374 43.58 -5.76 11.70
C THR A 374 43.27 -4.28 11.91
N GLY A 375 42.63 -3.94 13.04
CA GLY A 375 42.39 -2.55 13.41
C GLY A 375 41.49 -1.78 12.43
N LEU A 376 40.32 -2.32 12.10
CA LEU A 376 39.32 -1.63 11.30
C LEU A 376 38.54 -0.68 12.22
N HIS A 377 38.64 0.64 12.01
CA HIS A 377 37.96 1.67 12.83
C HIS A 377 37.36 2.76 11.93
N GLY A 378 36.07 2.99 12.03
CA GLY A 378 35.36 3.99 11.24
C GLY A 378 35.30 3.65 9.76
N LEU A 379 35.38 4.65 8.90
CA LEU A 379 35.43 4.45 7.44
C LEU A 379 36.84 3.99 7.02
N VAL A 380 36.94 2.74 6.67
CA VAL A 380 38.20 2.08 6.30
C VAL A 380 38.31 1.95 4.78
N GLN A 381 39.49 2.26 4.24
CA GLN A 381 39.86 2.04 2.84
C GLN A 381 41.13 1.19 2.81
N ARG A 382 41.08 0.06 2.10
CA ARG A 382 42.20 -0.88 1.97
C ARG A 382 42.41 -1.26 0.51
N PRO A 383 43.60 -1.04 -0.06
CA PRO A 383 43.91 -1.48 -1.40
C PRO A 383 44.03 -3.01 -1.45
N ILE A 384 43.54 -3.60 -2.52
CA ILE A 384 43.58 -5.03 -2.83
C ILE A 384 44.23 -5.22 -4.17
N ASP A 385 45.30 -6.02 -4.22
CA ASP A 385 45.94 -6.43 -5.48
C ASP A 385 45.19 -7.64 -6.04
N VAL A 386 44.54 -7.46 -7.17
CA VAL A 386 43.79 -8.47 -7.90
C VAL A 386 44.45 -8.83 -9.23
N SER A 387 45.71 -8.42 -9.45
CA SER A 387 46.42 -8.64 -10.70
C SER A 387 46.62 -10.12 -11.05
N ALA A 388 46.69 -10.98 -10.04
CA ALA A 388 46.84 -12.43 -10.21
C ALA A 388 45.50 -13.16 -10.54
N LEU A 389 44.35 -12.48 -10.43
CA LEU A 389 43.07 -13.08 -10.73
C LEU A 389 42.81 -13.07 -12.24
N PRO A 390 42.36 -14.17 -12.85
CA PRO A 390 41.84 -14.18 -14.21
C PRO A 390 40.65 -13.21 -14.38
N ALA A 391 40.44 -12.73 -15.60
CA ALA A 391 39.25 -11.95 -15.91
C ALA A 391 37.97 -12.76 -15.58
N GLY A 392 37.01 -12.15 -14.89
CA GLY A 392 35.80 -12.84 -14.46
C GLY A 392 35.10 -12.16 -13.31
N LEU A 393 33.95 -12.71 -12.93
CA LEU A 393 33.13 -12.26 -11.79
C LEU A 393 33.50 -13.06 -10.53
N TYR A 394 33.68 -12.36 -9.43
CA TYR A 394 34.06 -12.89 -8.13
C TYR A 394 33.14 -12.33 -7.04
N ILE A 395 33.08 -13.02 -5.92
CA ILE A 395 32.44 -12.53 -4.69
C ILE A 395 33.54 -12.27 -3.66
N ALA A 396 33.62 -11.04 -3.19
CA ALA A 396 34.46 -10.63 -2.08
C ALA A 396 33.64 -10.65 -0.80
N ARG A 397 34.10 -11.36 0.24
CA ARG A 397 33.44 -11.49 1.54
C ARG A 397 34.42 -11.08 2.63
N LEU A 398 34.02 -10.11 3.46
CA LEU A 398 34.76 -9.68 4.64
C LEU A 398 34.06 -10.21 5.89
N GLN A 399 34.80 -10.96 6.71
CA GLN A 399 34.29 -11.55 7.94
C GLN A 399 35.28 -11.30 9.11
N GLY A 400 34.76 -11.04 10.30
CA GLY A 400 35.50 -10.89 11.56
C GLY A 400 34.69 -10.19 12.62
N ASP A 401 35.07 -10.30 13.89
CA ASP A 401 34.55 -9.59 15.07
C ASP A 401 33.22 -8.86 14.93
N GLY A 402 32.13 -9.56 14.58
CA GLY A 402 30.82 -8.97 14.38
C GLY A 402 30.59 -8.29 13.00
N ILE A 403 31.53 -8.43 12.07
CA ILE A 403 31.39 -7.96 10.68
C ILE A 403 31.13 -9.17 9.77
N GLU A 404 30.10 -9.04 8.94
CA GLU A 404 29.91 -9.88 7.77
C GLU A 404 29.40 -8.99 6.63
N ALA A 405 30.19 -8.88 5.55
CA ALA A 405 29.88 -8.04 4.42
C ALA A 405 30.33 -8.69 3.12
N THR A 406 29.55 -8.54 2.06
CA THR A 406 29.85 -9.08 0.73
C THR A 406 29.73 -8.01 -0.35
N ALA A 407 30.56 -8.15 -1.38
CA ALA A 407 30.51 -7.31 -2.58
C ALA A 407 30.87 -8.14 -3.83
N ARG A 408 30.33 -7.73 -4.98
CA ARG A 408 30.74 -8.28 -6.29
C ARG A 408 32.02 -7.60 -6.76
N LEU A 409 32.95 -8.37 -7.30
CA LEU A 409 34.18 -7.89 -7.93
C LEU A 409 34.20 -8.38 -9.38
N LEU A 410 34.18 -7.48 -10.34
CA LEU A 410 34.42 -7.78 -11.74
C LEU A 410 35.89 -7.50 -12.06
N LYS A 411 36.63 -8.49 -12.50
CA LYS A 411 38.02 -8.41 -12.92
C LYS A 411 38.09 -8.40 -14.44
N GLU A 412 38.72 -7.39 -15.01
CA GLU A 412 39.09 -7.28 -16.44
C GLU A 412 40.51 -7.76 -16.72
#